data_777f7e1087653b9138a1f08fe647c5d1
#
_entry.id   777f7e1087653b9138a1f08fe647c5d1
#
_cell.length_a   1.000
_cell.length_b   1.000
_cell.length_c   1.000
_cell.angle_alpha   90.00
_cell.angle_beta   90.00
_cell.angle_gamma   90.00
#
_symmetry.space_group_name_H-M   'P 1'
#
loop_
_entity.id
_entity.type
_entity.pdbx_description
1 polymer ?
#
loop_
_entity_poly.entity_id
_entity_poly.type
_entity_poly.pdbx_seq_one_letter_code
_entity_poly.pdbx_strand_id
1 'polypeptide(L)'
;MYWKDYYDDDQPIIYVAGPYNAPTEMGIMDNIRKACEARDDLVVAGWAVVCPHANTANMDNENPDIYYRMDVKILARCDAIYMLHGWENSPGARMEHEMALEWGITVYYESGGVPQRRASADGLSKFA
;
A
#
# COMPACT_ATOMS: atom_id res chain seq x y z
N MET A 1 1.11 -5.66 -28.83
CA MET A 1 0.88 -5.94 -27.40
C MET A 1 -0.35 -5.18 -26.94
N TYR A 2 -1.37 -5.87 -26.53
CA TYR A 2 -2.67 -5.28 -26.27
C TYR A 2 -2.94 -5.31 -24.77
N TRP A 3 -3.54 -4.27 -24.20
CA TRP A 3 -3.81 -4.17 -22.76
C TRP A 3 -4.65 -5.35 -22.23
N LYS A 4 -5.52 -5.91 -23.06
CA LYS A 4 -6.38 -7.05 -22.69
C LYS A 4 -5.58 -8.29 -22.33
N ASP A 5 -4.36 -8.41 -22.85
CA ASP A 5 -3.49 -9.54 -22.55
C ASP A 5 -2.90 -9.44 -21.14
N TYR A 6 -2.93 -8.26 -20.55
CA TYR A 6 -2.36 -7.98 -19.23
C TYR A 6 -3.41 -7.73 -18.13
N TYR A 7 -4.67 -7.50 -18.53
CA TYR A 7 -5.71 -7.18 -17.58
C TYR A 7 -6.22 -8.44 -16.88
N ASP A 8 -6.11 -8.44 -15.55
CA ASP A 8 -6.64 -9.48 -14.67
C ASP A 8 -7.67 -8.84 -13.74
N ASP A 9 -8.94 -9.07 -14.03
CA ASP A 9 -10.07 -8.50 -13.29
C ASP A 9 -10.08 -8.93 -11.82
N ASP A 10 -9.49 -10.09 -11.51
CA ASP A 10 -9.46 -10.65 -10.16
C ASP A 10 -8.21 -10.26 -9.37
N GLN A 11 -7.27 -9.54 -9.99
CA GLN A 11 -6.06 -9.11 -9.28
C GLN A 11 -6.42 -8.14 -8.15
N PRO A 12 -6.10 -8.48 -6.89
CA PRO A 12 -6.42 -7.58 -5.78
C PRO A 12 -5.44 -6.42 -5.70
N ILE A 13 -5.94 -5.29 -5.18
CA ILE A 13 -5.16 -4.08 -4.96
C ILE A 13 -4.84 -3.96 -3.48
N ILE A 14 -3.58 -3.78 -3.14
CA ILE A 14 -3.11 -3.57 -1.77
C ILE A 14 -2.46 -2.20 -1.62
N TYR A 15 -2.76 -1.54 -0.50
CA TYR A 15 -2.26 -0.22 -0.15
C TYR A 15 -1.16 -0.38 0.91
N VAL A 16 0.00 0.22 0.68
CA VAL A 16 1.12 0.19 1.64
C VAL A 16 1.03 1.39 2.56
N ALA A 17 0.92 1.14 3.87
CA ALA A 17 0.82 2.18 4.90
C ALA A 17 1.94 2.03 5.93
N GLY A 18 2.55 3.14 6.32
CA GLY A 18 3.62 3.13 7.32
C GLY A 18 4.20 4.51 7.55
N PRO A 19 5.25 4.61 8.38
CA PRO A 19 5.88 5.87 8.69
C PRO A 19 6.42 6.56 7.43
N TYR A 20 6.16 7.86 7.32
CA TYR A 20 6.73 8.73 6.31
C TYR A 20 7.65 9.76 6.95
N ASN A 21 7.11 10.55 7.87
CA ASN A 21 7.85 11.63 8.53
C ASN A 21 8.93 11.09 9.47
N ALA A 22 10.03 11.84 9.55
CA ALA A 22 11.13 11.58 10.45
C ALA A 22 11.81 12.92 10.80
N PRO A 23 12.60 12.99 11.89
CA PRO A 23 13.30 14.23 12.27
C PRO A 23 14.32 14.73 11.24
N THR A 24 14.80 13.86 10.35
CA THR A 24 15.81 14.18 9.34
C THR A 24 15.36 13.79 7.94
N GLU A 25 15.93 14.44 6.92
CA GLU A 25 15.69 14.07 5.53
C GLU A 25 16.13 12.64 5.24
N MET A 26 17.26 12.20 5.83
CA MET A 26 17.73 10.83 5.68
C MET A 26 16.72 9.82 6.25
N GLY A 27 16.10 10.16 7.37
CA GLY A 27 15.06 9.33 7.96
C GLY A 27 13.83 9.22 7.08
N ILE A 28 13.41 10.31 6.45
CA ILE A 28 12.30 10.31 5.48
C ILE A 28 12.67 9.45 4.27
N MET A 29 13.85 9.62 3.72
CA MET A 29 14.33 8.81 2.60
C MET A 29 14.38 7.33 2.95
N ASP A 30 14.80 7.00 4.17
CA ASP A 30 14.84 5.63 4.66
C ASP A 30 13.43 5.03 4.75
N ASN A 31 12.46 5.80 5.22
CA ASN A 31 11.07 5.39 5.28
C ASN A 31 10.50 5.12 3.87
N ILE A 32 10.82 6.00 2.91
CA ILE A 32 10.41 5.82 1.51
C ILE A 32 11.04 4.55 0.94
N ARG A 33 12.32 4.33 1.18
CA ARG A 33 13.03 3.14 0.71
C ARG A 33 12.40 1.86 1.24
N LYS A 34 12.10 1.81 2.53
CA LYS A 34 11.46 0.66 3.15
C LYS A 34 10.08 0.38 2.57
N ALA A 35 9.30 1.42 2.31
CA ALA A 35 7.99 1.29 1.67
C ALA A 35 8.12 0.76 0.24
N CYS A 36 9.10 1.23 -0.51
CA CYS A 36 9.34 0.76 -1.87
C CYS A 36 9.82 -0.69 -1.90
N GLU A 37 10.63 -1.12 -0.95
CA GLU A 37 11.03 -2.53 -0.82
C GLU A 37 9.81 -3.43 -0.55
N ALA A 38 8.93 -3.00 0.36
CA ALA A 38 7.70 -3.73 0.63
C ALA A 38 6.80 -3.78 -0.60
N ARG A 39 6.67 -2.67 -1.32
CA ARG A 39 5.93 -2.63 -2.60
C ARG A 39 6.46 -3.68 -3.56
N ASP A 40 7.76 -3.77 -3.74
CA ASP A 40 8.38 -4.70 -4.68
C ASP A 40 8.08 -6.16 -4.30
N ASP A 41 8.16 -6.48 -3.02
CA ASP A 41 7.83 -7.81 -2.50
C ASP A 41 6.36 -8.18 -2.76
N LEU A 42 5.46 -7.22 -2.57
CA LEU A 42 4.03 -7.42 -2.80
C LEU A 42 3.71 -7.60 -4.29
N VAL A 43 4.39 -6.87 -5.17
CA VAL A 43 4.23 -7.03 -6.62
C VAL A 43 4.62 -8.45 -7.02
N VAL A 44 5.74 -8.95 -6.53
CA VAL A 44 6.18 -10.33 -6.80
C VAL A 44 5.20 -11.35 -6.25
N ALA A 45 4.55 -11.03 -5.12
CA ALA A 45 3.53 -11.90 -4.51
C ALA A 45 2.17 -11.88 -5.25
N GLY A 46 2.03 -11.10 -6.31
CA GLY A 46 0.86 -11.10 -7.18
C GLY A 46 -0.14 -9.97 -6.99
N TRP A 47 0.17 -8.98 -6.16
CA TRP A 47 -0.72 -7.85 -5.90
C TRP A 47 -0.51 -6.72 -6.91
N ALA A 48 -1.59 -5.97 -7.19
CA ALA A 48 -1.47 -4.63 -7.72
C ALA A 48 -1.25 -3.69 -6.52
N VAL A 49 -0.17 -2.93 -6.52
CA VAL A 49 0.27 -2.21 -5.31
C VAL A 49 0.15 -0.71 -5.46
N VAL A 50 -0.46 -0.07 -4.47
CA VAL A 50 -0.43 1.38 -4.30
C VAL A 50 0.51 1.70 -3.15
N CYS A 51 1.56 2.46 -3.43
CA CYS A 51 2.53 2.90 -2.42
C CYS A 51 2.54 4.43 -2.38
N PRO A 52 1.78 5.06 -1.47
CA PRO A 52 1.69 6.52 -1.41
C PRO A 52 3.03 7.20 -1.16
N HIS A 53 3.94 6.55 -0.42
CA HIS A 53 5.30 7.05 -0.19
C HIS A 53 6.01 7.35 -1.51
N ALA A 54 5.88 6.47 -2.49
CA ALA A 54 6.49 6.65 -3.80
C ALA A 54 5.74 7.68 -4.66
N ASN A 55 4.41 7.72 -4.54
CA ASN A 55 3.57 8.62 -5.33
C ASN A 55 3.85 10.10 -5.05
N THR A 56 4.18 10.44 -3.81
CA THR A 56 4.33 11.83 -3.37
C THR A 56 5.73 12.15 -2.84
N ALA A 57 6.71 11.27 -3.07
CA ALA A 57 8.04 11.36 -2.47
C ALA A 57 8.76 12.69 -2.70
N ASN A 58 8.54 13.33 -3.84
CA ASN A 58 9.20 14.59 -4.19
C ASN A 58 8.23 15.78 -4.23
N MET A 59 7.02 15.58 -3.73
CA MET A 59 6.04 16.65 -3.66
C MET A 59 6.17 17.39 -2.34
N ASP A 60 6.09 18.70 -2.42
CA ASP A 60 6.17 19.58 -1.25
C ASP A 60 5.01 20.56 -1.33
N ASN A 61 4.04 20.40 -0.45
CA ASN A 61 2.94 21.31 -0.32
C ASN A 61 2.77 21.69 1.15
N GLU A 62 2.55 22.97 1.42
CA GLU A 62 2.40 23.49 2.77
C GLU A 62 1.16 22.97 3.48
N ASN A 63 0.18 22.49 2.73
CA ASN A 63 -1.05 21.91 3.29
C ASN A 63 -1.05 20.38 3.16
N PRO A 64 -0.67 19.63 4.21
CA PRO A 64 -0.62 18.18 4.15
C PRO A 64 -1.99 17.52 3.96
N ASP A 65 -3.09 18.23 4.20
CA ASP A 65 -4.44 17.68 4.06
C ASP A 65 -4.74 17.25 2.63
N ILE A 66 -4.10 17.85 1.61
CA ILE A 66 -4.30 17.43 0.23
C ILE A 66 -3.82 16.01 -0.01
N TYR A 67 -2.72 15.61 0.64
CA TYR A 67 -2.17 14.26 0.53
C TYR A 67 -3.07 13.27 1.27
N TYR A 68 -3.53 13.61 2.46
CA TYR A 68 -4.44 12.75 3.22
C TYR A 68 -5.75 12.51 2.48
N ARG A 69 -6.32 13.55 1.87
CA ARG A 69 -7.57 13.41 1.09
C ARG A 69 -7.38 12.47 -0.09
N MET A 70 -6.25 12.60 -0.80
CA MET A 70 -5.93 11.72 -1.91
C MET A 70 -5.77 10.27 -1.45
N ASP A 71 -4.98 10.07 -0.39
CA ASP A 71 -4.69 8.75 0.13
C ASP A 71 -5.94 8.04 0.65
N VAL A 72 -6.81 8.76 1.34
CA VAL A 72 -8.11 8.25 1.81
C VAL A 72 -8.96 7.76 0.65
N LYS A 73 -9.04 8.55 -0.42
CA LYS A 73 -9.81 8.19 -1.62
C LYS A 73 -9.27 6.94 -2.29
N ILE A 74 -7.95 6.82 -2.37
CA ILE A 74 -7.30 5.65 -2.97
C ILE A 74 -7.50 4.42 -2.09
N LEU A 75 -7.26 4.55 -0.77
CA LEU A 75 -7.43 3.43 0.17
C LEU A 75 -8.85 2.87 0.13
N ALA A 76 -9.86 3.74 0.00
CA ALA A 76 -11.25 3.31 -0.06
C ALA A 76 -11.55 2.38 -1.26
N ARG A 77 -10.69 2.36 -2.27
CA ARG A 77 -10.82 1.53 -3.47
C ARG A 77 -9.94 0.29 -3.44
N CYS A 78 -9.15 0.11 -2.40
CA CYS A 78 -8.26 -1.03 -2.28
C CYS A 78 -8.96 -2.23 -1.63
N ASP A 79 -8.46 -3.41 -1.92
CA ASP A 79 -8.96 -4.67 -1.35
C ASP A 79 -8.28 -4.99 -0.02
N ALA A 80 -7.05 -4.52 0.16
CA ALA A 80 -6.26 -4.81 1.34
C ALA A 80 -5.33 -3.64 1.68
N ILE A 81 -4.84 -3.65 2.91
CA ILE A 81 -3.82 -2.71 3.39
C ILE A 81 -2.68 -3.51 4.04
N TYR A 82 -1.44 -3.09 3.79
CA TYR A 82 -0.24 -3.68 4.36
C TYR A 82 0.41 -2.68 5.30
N MET A 83 0.39 -2.99 6.60
CA MET A 83 0.91 -2.11 7.65
C MET A 83 2.39 -2.39 7.88
N LEU A 84 3.25 -1.42 7.56
CA LEU A 84 4.69 -1.53 7.73
C LEU A 84 5.08 -1.40 9.21
N HIS A 85 6.23 -1.99 9.55
CA HIS A 85 6.80 -1.87 10.90
C HIS A 85 6.87 -0.39 11.33
N GLY A 86 6.46 -0.11 12.55
CA GLY A 86 6.44 1.25 13.10
C GLY A 86 5.18 2.03 12.81
N TRP A 87 4.19 1.44 12.15
CA TRP A 87 2.94 2.13 11.79
C TRP A 87 2.23 2.72 13.02
N GLU A 88 2.34 2.07 14.20
CA GLU A 88 1.68 2.52 15.43
C GLU A 88 2.18 3.89 15.89
N ASN A 89 3.37 4.29 15.48
CA ASN A 89 3.97 5.57 15.83
C ASN A 89 3.72 6.66 14.78
N SER A 90 3.01 6.32 13.70
CA SER A 90 2.67 7.25 12.63
C SER A 90 1.20 7.64 12.71
N PRO A 91 0.86 8.91 12.97
CA PRO A 91 -0.55 9.33 13.04
C PRO A 91 -1.31 9.04 11.74
N GLY A 92 -0.68 9.25 10.59
CA GLY A 92 -1.29 8.98 9.29
C GLY A 92 -1.57 7.49 9.08
N ALA A 93 -0.58 6.65 9.39
CA ALA A 93 -0.72 5.20 9.25
C ALA A 93 -1.77 4.65 10.23
N ARG A 94 -1.85 5.17 11.45
CA ARG A 94 -2.89 4.78 12.41
C ARG A 94 -4.28 5.14 11.90
N MET A 95 -4.44 6.31 11.31
CA MET A 95 -5.71 6.73 10.70
C MET A 95 -6.11 5.77 9.58
N GLU A 96 -5.19 5.43 8.70
CA GLU A 96 -5.42 4.52 7.59
C GLU A 96 -5.78 3.11 8.08
N HIS A 97 -5.13 2.65 9.13
CA HIS A 97 -5.45 1.37 9.78
C HIS A 97 -6.88 1.36 10.32
N GLU A 98 -7.26 2.41 11.04
CA GLU A 98 -8.60 2.56 11.59
C GLU A 98 -9.66 2.58 10.48
N MET A 99 -9.39 3.32 9.41
CA MET A 99 -10.30 3.39 8.25
C MET A 99 -10.46 2.01 7.60
N ALA A 100 -9.37 1.27 7.45
CA ALA A 100 -9.42 -0.06 6.87
C ALA A 100 -10.28 -1.01 7.70
N LEU A 101 -10.13 -0.97 9.02
CA LEU A 101 -10.95 -1.78 9.93
C LEU A 101 -12.43 -1.42 9.80
N GLU A 102 -12.75 -0.13 9.78
CA GLU A 102 -14.14 0.34 9.69
C GLU A 102 -14.79 -0.04 8.36
N TRP A 103 -14.04 0.03 7.26
CA TRP A 103 -14.57 -0.29 5.93
C TRP A 103 -14.50 -1.77 5.55
N GLY A 104 -13.99 -2.62 6.43
CA GLY A 104 -13.87 -4.05 6.16
C GLY A 104 -12.79 -4.38 5.14
N ILE A 105 -11.79 -3.51 4.97
CA ILE A 105 -10.63 -3.77 4.12
C ILE A 105 -9.72 -4.75 4.86
N THR A 106 -9.26 -5.78 4.17
CA THR A 106 -8.39 -6.80 4.78
C THR A 106 -7.06 -6.19 5.21
N VAL A 107 -6.69 -6.39 6.48
CA VAL A 107 -5.46 -5.83 7.04
C VAL A 107 -4.40 -6.91 7.15
N TYR A 108 -3.22 -6.64 6.57
CA TYR A 108 -2.03 -7.45 6.77
C TYR A 108 -0.97 -6.61 7.45
N TYR A 109 -0.11 -7.26 8.23
CA TYR A 109 0.99 -6.61 8.95
C TYR A 109 2.32 -7.17 8.47
N GLU A 110 3.32 -6.31 8.33
CA GLU A 110 4.67 -6.72 7.92
C GLU A 110 5.23 -7.82 8.85
N SER A 111 4.91 -7.76 10.13
CA SER A 111 5.32 -8.77 11.11
C SER A 111 4.80 -10.17 10.82
N GLY A 112 3.72 -10.28 10.06
CA GLY A 112 3.13 -11.56 9.63
C GLY A 112 3.72 -12.11 8.33
N GLY A 113 4.68 -11.41 7.74
CA GLY A 113 5.25 -11.76 6.45
C GLY A 113 4.46 -11.24 5.27
N VAL A 114 5.02 -11.36 4.08
CA VAL A 114 4.40 -10.89 2.84
C VAL A 114 3.20 -11.77 2.49
N PRO A 115 1.99 -11.21 2.41
CA PRO A 115 0.82 -12.00 2.06
C PRO A 115 0.88 -12.38 0.57
N GLN A 116 0.63 -13.64 0.28
CA GLN A 116 0.54 -14.10 -1.10
C GLN A 116 -0.87 -13.85 -1.61
N ARG A 117 -0.97 -13.40 -2.87
CA ARG A 117 -2.25 -13.30 -3.54
C ARG A 117 -2.89 -14.69 -3.59
N ARG A 118 -4.18 -14.78 -3.20
CA ARG A 118 -4.94 -16.02 -3.36
C ARG A 118 -5.26 -16.24 -4.83
N ALA A 119 -5.22 -17.51 -5.28
CA ALA A 119 -5.74 -17.87 -6.57
C ALA A 119 -7.24 -17.59 -6.64
N SER A 120 -7.76 -17.35 -7.85
CA SER A 120 -9.19 -17.20 -8.09
C SER A 120 -9.96 -18.48 -7.67
N ALA A 121 -11.29 -18.40 -7.65
CA ALA A 121 -12.15 -19.52 -7.22
C ALA A 121 -11.92 -20.81 -8.01
N ASP A 122 -11.47 -20.72 -9.27
CA ASP A 122 -11.08 -21.87 -10.10
C ASP A 122 -9.63 -22.31 -9.85
N GLY A 123 -8.93 -21.67 -8.93
CA GLY A 123 -7.56 -21.98 -8.58
C GLY A 123 -6.51 -21.46 -9.55
N LEU A 124 -6.92 -20.72 -10.57
CA LEU A 124 -6.01 -20.22 -11.61
C LEU A 124 -6.15 -18.73 -11.80
N SER A 125 -5.00 -18.06 -11.87
CA SER A 125 -4.90 -16.68 -12.35
C SER A 125 -4.71 -16.73 -13.87
N LYS A 126 -5.17 -15.68 -14.58
CA LYS A 126 -4.98 -15.55 -16.02
C LYS A 126 -3.52 -15.54 -16.43
N PHE A 127 -2.64 -15.12 -15.53
CA PHE A 127 -1.21 -14.93 -15.76
C PHE A 127 -0.33 -15.87 -14.92
N ALA A 128 -0.93 -16.85 -14.31
CA ALA A 128 -0.19 -17.83 -13.50
C ALA A 128 0.57 -18.83 -14.38
#